data_0762ddf93a8edb056cb10422a41e6f5b
#
_entry.id   0762ddf93a8edb056cb10422a41e6f5b
#
_cell.length_a   1.000
_cell.length_b   1.000
_cell.length_c   1.000
_cell.angle_alpha   90.00
_cell.angle_beta   90.00
_cell.angle_gamma   90.00
#
_symmetry.space_group_name_H-M   'P 1'
#
loop_
_entity.id
_entity.type
_entity.pdbx_description
1 polymer ?
#
loop_
_entity_poly.entity_id
_entity_poly.type
_entity_poly.pdbx_seq_one_letter_code
_entity_poly.pdbx_strand_id
1 'polypeptide(L)'
;MQRLIVRIENCYGIGKLEYEFDFQMTKVYSIYAPNGFMKTSFAKTFLDLSNNNAESSDLIHPERQSRRTIQDEYKIDVNEENVFVIEPYNQDYESNKTSLLLVNPTLKKEYDEALSKIEYKKDELFNKLKQLSSITGKTNTPETELLKCFGKASIFDLLESFEKTINESTDERLAVISYSALFNDRTVALLDSGQISTQLKDYIDKYNELVDNSQILSRTFNHYHAKVVQKNLSDNGFFSAKHTVNLFNGTTKEEITSADVLEERIEDEKNKILSNADLNKKFDEIDKKLTTKELREFRNYLLYNKDIVPELADYRKLQKEIWIAYLSSQKDMVNALLYEYKSGKEIIQKTIKIARVC
;
A
#
# COMPACT_ATOMS: atom_id res chain seq x y z
N MET A 1 1.38 4.31 -43.17
CA MET A 1 1.63 5.59 -43.92
C MET A 1 2.93 5.44 -44.68
N GLN A 2 2.87 5.57 -46.01
CA GLN A 2 4.05 5.49 -46.88
C GLN A 2 4.50 6.87 -47.36
N ARG A 3 3.60 7.84 -47.32
CA ARG A 3 3.87 9.22 -47.64
C ARG A 3 3.16 10.16 -46.68
N LEU A 4 3.80 11.29 -46.39
CA LEU A 4 3.24 12.37 -45.59
C LEU A 4 3.27 13.64 -46.42
N ILE A 5 2.10 14.17 -46.71
CA ILE A 5 1.93 15.40 -47.51
C ILE A 5 1.66 16.52 -46.52
N VAL A 6 2.57 17.52 -46.50
CA VAL A 6 2.50 18.66 -45.59
C VAL A 6 2.30 19.94 -46.41
N ARG A 7 1.23 20.68 -46.12
CA ARG A 7 0.94 22.00 -46.65
C ARG A 7 0.63 22.93 -45.50
N ILE A 8 1.44 23.97 -45.37
CA ILE A 8 1.34 24.98 -44.31
C ILE A 8 1.35 26.36 -44.98
N GLU A 9 0.35 27.18 -44.68
CA GLU A 9 0.26 28.56 -45.17
C GLU A 9 -0.03 29.51 -44.00
N ASN A 10 0.76 30.57 -43.87
CA ASN A 10 0.63 31.62 -42.86
C ASN A 10 0.53 31.08 -41.39
N CYS A 11 1.34 30.10 -41.07
CA CYS A 11 1.40 29.53 -39.72
C CYS A 11 2.72 29.89 -39.04
N TYR A 12 2.68 30.55 -37.89
CA TYR A 12 3.87 30.93 -37.10
C TYR A 12 5.01 31.61 -37.89
N GLY A 13 4.67 32.45 -38.86
CA GLY A 13 5.64 33.11 -39.71
C GLY A 13 6.10 32.31 -40.95
N ILE A 14 5.64 31.06 -41.10
CA ILE A 14 5.82 30.30 -42.35
C ILE A 14 4.79 30.83 -43.36
N GLY A 15 5.24 31.57 -44.37
CA GLY A 15 4.36 32.12 -45.41
C GLY A 15 3.75 31.00 -46.26
N LYS A 16 4.57 30.09 -46.79
CA LYS A 16 4.12 28.91 -47.51
C LYS A 16 5.17 27.80 -47.45
N LEU A 17 4.74 26.60 -47.10
CA LEU A 17 5.55 25.38 -47.19
C LEU A 17 4.69 24.27 -47.76
N GLU A 18 5.19 23.61 -48.79
CA GLU A 18 4.56 22.42 -49.35
C GLU A 18 5.65 21.39 -49.61
N TYR A 19 5.53 20.24 -48.98
CA TYR A 19 6.50 19.16 -49.09
C TYR A 19 5.83 17.78 -48.90
N GLU A 20 6.35 16.79 -49.63
CA GLU A 20 5.93 15.41 -49.59
C GLU A 20 7.09 14.55 -49.09
N PHE A 21 6.92 13.92 -47.90
CA PHE A 21 7.89 13.01 -47.32
C PHE A 21 7.56 11.60 -47.77
N ASP A 22 8.49 10.91 -48.43
CA ASP A 22 8.32 9.55 -48.91
C ASP A 22 9.02 8.56 -47.95
N PHE A 23 8.25 7.78 -47.23
CA PHE A 23 8.72 6.81 -46.25
C PHE A 23 8.85 5.37 -46.80
N GLN A 24 8.70 5.14 -48.09
CA GLN A 24 8.85 3.81 -48.70
C GLN A 24 10.26 3.27 -48.56
N MET A 25 11.26 4.11 -48.73
CA MET A 25 12.69 3.73 -48.69
C MET A 25 13.39 4.12 -47.40
N THR A 26 12.86 5.09 -46.65
CA THR A 26 13.45 5.54 -45.38
C THR A 26 12.37 5.86 -44.37
N LYS A 27 12.62 5.53 -43.13
CA LYS A 27 11.72 5.85 -42.02
C LYS A 27 12.05 7.14 -41.29
N VAL A 28 13.13 7.83 -41.68
CA VAL A 28 13.65 9.00 -40.99
C VAL A 28 13.98 10.11 -42.00
N TYR A 29 13.51 11.31 -41.72
CA TYR A 29 13.91 12.54 -42.42
C TYR A 29 14.60 13.48 -41.45
N SER A 30 15.74 14.05 -41.88
CA SER A 30 16.42 15.12 -41.16
C SER A 30 16.19 16.45 -41.93
N ILE A 31 15.59 17.42 -41.24
CA ILE A 31 15.32 18.74 -41.80
C ILE A 31 16.38 19.70 -41.28
N TYR A 32 17.25 20.14 -42.15
CA TYR A 32 18.25 21.19 -41.87
C TYR A 32 17.79 22.53 -42.39
N ALA A 33 17.87 23.56 -41.55
CA ALA A 33 17.73 24.95 -41.96
C ALA A 33 18.59 25.85 -41.06
N PRO A 34 19.16 26.98 -41.57
CA PRO A 34 19.88 27.93 -40.72
C PRO A 34 19.01 28.48 -39.58
N ASN A 35 19.64 29.14 -38.61
CA ASN A 35 18.90 29.81 -37.54
C ASN A 35 18.03 30.93 -38.11
N GLY A 36 16.81 31.06 -37.60
CA GLY A 36 15.80 32.01 -38.11
C GLY A 36 14.90 31.46 -39.23
N PHE A 37 15.18 30.27 -39.78
CA PHE A 37 14.38 29.67 -40.86
C PHE A 37 13.24 28.75 -40.31
N MET A 38 12.50 29.22 -39.35
CA MET A 38 11.20 28.71 -38.92
C MET A 38 11.14 27.21 -38.55
N LYS A 39 12.28 26.55 -38.16
CA LYS A 39 12.28 25.14 -37.68
C LYS A 39 11.34 24.91 -36.53
N THR A 40 11.39 25.79 -35.53
CA THR A 40 10.51 25.74 -34.37
C THR A 40 9.05 25.96 -34.75
N SER A 41 8.79 26.87 -35.72
CA SER A 41 7.45 27.12 -36.25
C SER A 41 6.87 25.88 -36.94
N PHE A 42 7.72 25.18 -37.72
CA PHE A 42 7.33 23.90 -38.33
C PHE A 42 6.96 22.84 -37.25
N ALA A 43 7.79 22.66 -36.22
CA ALA A 43 7.48 21.75 -35.11
C ALA A 43 6.21 22.14 -34.37
N LYS A 44 5.97 23.45 -34.14
CA LYS A 44 4.75 23.95 -33.50
C LYS A 44 3.47 23.62 -34.26
N THR A 45 3.50 23.62 -35.59
CA THR A 45 2.33 23.26 -36.40
C THR A 45 1.92 21.80 -36.20
N PHE A 46 2.90 20.91 -35.96
CA PHE A 46 2.63 19.51 -35.61
C PHE A 46 2.20 19.35 -34.13
N LEU A 47 2.75 20.17 -33.23
CA LEU A 47 2.32 20.19 -31.84
C LEU A 47 0.85 20.61 -31.72
N ASP A 48 0.42 21.63 -32.46
CA ASP A 48 -0.99 22.03 -32.53
C ASP A 48 -1.88 20.90 -33.07
N LEU A 49 -1.41 20.15 -34.07
CA LEU A 49 -2.14 19.00 -34.59
C LEU A 49 -2.26 17.93 -33.52
N SER A 50 -1.18 17.59 -32.83
CA SER A 50 -1.19 16.56 -31.76
C SER A 50 -2.06 16.93 -30.56
N ASN A 51 -2.31 18.21 -30.32
CA ASN A 51 -3.17 18.72 -29.25
C ASN A 51 -4.60 19.04 -29.73
N ASN A 52 -4.95 18.70 -30.97
CA ASN A 52 -6.23 19.04 -31.59
C ASN A 52 -6.58 20.54 -31.51
N ASN A 53 -5.54 21.40 -31.59
CA ASN A 53 -5.72 22.83 -31.57
C ASN A 53 -6.12 23.31 -32.98
N ALA A 54 -6.90 24.40 -33.02
CA ALA A 54 -7.22 25.09 -34.25
C ALA A 54 -5.95 25.55 -34.98
N GLU A 55 -6.10 25.90 -36.25
CA GLU A 55 -4.97 26.34 -37.09
C GLU A 55 -4.19 27.48 -36.44
N SER A 56 -2.88 27.37 -36.49
CA SER A 56 -1.93 28.27 -35.84
C SER A 56 -1.93 29.62 -36.54
N SER A 57 -2.28 30.69 -35.85
CA SER A 57 -2.28 32.05 -36.42
C SER A 57 -0.87 32.59 -36.57
N ASP A 58 -0.65 33.42 -37.63
CA ASP A 58 0.56 34.23 -37.76
C ASP A 58 0.47 35.43 -36.82
N LEU A 59 1.30 35.43 -35.77
CA LEU A 59 1.32 36.50 -34.77
C LEU A 59 1.84 37.83 -35.33
N ILE A 60 2.61 37.79 -36.44
CA ILE A 60 3.17 38.98 -37.10
C ILE A 60 2.17 39.56 -38.10
N HIS A 61 1.39 38.72 -38.74
CA HIS A 61 0.42 39.05 -39.74
C HIS A 61 -0.95 38.43 -39.44
N PRO A 62 -1.63 38.87 -38.35
CA PRO A 62 -2.88 38.27 -37.89
C PRO A 62 -4.04 38.41 -38.88
N GLU A 63 -3.91 39.31 -39.89
CA GLU A 63 -4.88 39.47 -40.97
C GLU A 63 -4.83 38.35 -42.03
N ARG A 64 -3.76 37.52 -42.01
CA ARG A 64 -3.62 36.43 -42.97
C ARG A 64 -4.32 35.18 -42.45
N GLN A 65 -5.07 34.54 -43.32
CA GLN A 65 -5.71 33.29 -43.01
C GLN A 65 -4.68 32.16 -42.97
N SER A 66 -4.51 31.54 -41.82
CA SER A 66 -3.64 30.38 -41.65
C SER A 66 -4.33 29.10 -42.13
N ARG A 67 -3.58 28.22 -42.76
CA ARG A 67 -4.06 26.89 -43.18
C ARG A 67 -3.00 25.84 -42.93
N ARG A 68 -3.41 24.71 -42.38
CA ARG A 68 -2.58 23.56 -42.16
C ARG A 68 -3.28 22.31 -42.71
N THR A 69 -2.62 21.63 -43.64
CA THR A 69 -3.09 20.36 -44.18
C THR A 69 -1.96 19.32 -44.07
N ILE A 70 -2.16 18.27 -43.31
CA ILE A 70 -1.19 17.21 -43.10
C ILE A 70 -1.93 15.87 -43.39
N GLN A 71 -1.57 15.23 -44.51
CA GLN A 71 -2.32 14.09 -45.07
C GLN A 71 -1.39 12.94 -45.41
N ASP A 72 -1.96 11.74 -45.46
CA ASP A 72 -1.30 10.54 -45.94
C ASP A 72 -1.32 10.43 -47.49
N GLU A 73 -0.83 9.32 -48.03
CA GLU A 73 -0.82 8.98 -49.47
C GLU A 73 -2.23 8.89 -50.09
N TYR A 74 -3.26 8.71 -49.28
CA TYR A 74 -4.66 8.65 -49.70
C TYR A 74 -5.39 9.98 -49.56
N LYS A 75 -4.67 11.04 -49.19
CA LYS A 75 -5.21 12.38 -48.89
C LYS A 75 -6.20 12.38 -47.71
N ILE A 76 -6.01 11.45 -46.80
CA ILE A 76 -6.74 11.41 -45.53
C ILE A 76 -5.92 12.22 -44.51
N ASP A 77 -6.59 13.09 -43.76
CA ASP A 77 -5.94 13.90 -42.71
C ASP A 77 -5.34 13.02 -41.64
N VAL A 78 -4.09 13.32 -41.29
CA VAL A 78 -3.40 12.57 -40.19
C VAL A 78 -4.07 12.91 -38.90
N ASN A 79 -4.53 11.85 -38.19
CA ASN A 79 -5.17 11.98 -36.91
C ASN A 79 -4.17 12.46 -35.84
N GLU A 80 -4.63 13.34 -34.94
CA GLU A 80 -3.85 13.89 -33.83
C GLU A 80 -3.15 12.80 -33.00
N GLU A 81 -3.78 11.68 -32.80
CA GLU A 81 -3.24 10.54 -32.06
C GLU A 81 -2.00 9.88 -32.70
N ASN A 82 -1.78 10.13 -33.98
CA ASN A 82 -0.65 9.60 -34.74
C ASN A 82 0.53 10.58 -34.84
N VAL A 83 0.41 11.78 -34.24
CA VAL A 83 1.44 12.80 -34.26
C VAL A 83 2.02 13.00 -32.87
N PHE A 84 3.34 12.88 -32.78
CA PHE A 84 4.06 13.06 -31.54
C PHE A 84 5.22 14.06 -31.72
N VAL A 85 5.23 15.15 -30.94
CA VAL A 85 6.27 16.19 -31.00
C VAL A 85 7.07 16.18 -29.71
N ILE A 86 8.39 15.95 -29.83
CA ILE A 86 9.33 16.06 -28.72
C ILE A 86 9.82 17.50 -28.63
N GLU A 87 9.44 18.22 -27.59
CA GLU A 87 9.93 19.58 -27.35
C GLU A 87 11.36 19.55 -26.79
N PRO A 88 12.26 20.44 -27.28
CA PRO A 88 13.58 20.60 -26.71
C PRO A 88 13.47 21.28 -25.34
N TYR A 89 14.07 20.68 -24.31
CA TYR A 89 14.17 21.22 -22.94
C TYR A 89 12.84 21.38 -22.17
N ASN A 90 12.33 20.32 -21.65
CA ASN A 90 11.51 20.38 -20.44
C ASN A 90 12.44 20.19 -19.24
N GLN A 91 12.48 21.15 -18.30
CA GLN A 91 13.35 21.12 -17.11
C GLN A 91 12.96 19.98 -16.13
N ASP A 92 11.79 19.38 -16.31
CA ASP A 92 11.25 18.28 -15.50
C ASP A 92 11.41 16.92 -16.19
N TYR A 93 12.60 16.64 -16.72
CA TYR A 93 12.92 15.35 -17.32
C TYR A 93 13.22 14.32 -16.22
N GLU A 94 12.19 13.80 -15.55
CA GLU A 94 12.32 12.60 -14.73
C GLU A 94 12.39 11.37 -15.66
N SER A 95 13.34 10.47 -15.40
CA SER A 95 13.59 9.28 -16.22
C SER A 95 12.35 8.37 -16.37
N ASN A 96 11.40 8.48 -15.45
CA ASN A 96 10.12 7.77 -15.48
C ASN A 96 9.15 8.34 -16.55
N LYS A 97 9.34 9.59 -17.00
CA LYS A 97 8.52 10.21 -18.06
C LYS A 97 9.01 9.87 -19.47
N THR A 98 10.26 9.41 -19.63
CA THR A 98 10.81 9.06 -20.95
C THR A 98 10.11 7.86 -21.60
N SER A 99 9.64 6.92 -20.80
CA SER A 99 8.87 5.78 -21.31
C SER A 99 7.46 6.18 -21.78
N LEU A 100 6.92 7.26 -21.23
CA LEU A 100 5.58 7.79 -21.57
C LEU A 100 5.56 8.58 -22.87
N LEU A 101 6.73 9.07 -23.33
CA LEU A 101 6.87 9.81 -24.59
C LEU A 101 6.63 8.95 -25.85
N LEU A 102 6.68 7.63 -25.71
CA LEU A 102 6.52 6.68 -26.81
C LEU A 102 5.12 6.06 -26.91
N VAL A 103 4.18 6.54 -26.09
CA VAL A 103 2.84 5.95 -25.98
C VAL A 103 1.82 6.85 -26.70
N ASN A 104 0.92 6.22 -27.45
CA ASN A 104 -0.27 6.85 -28.02
C ASN A 104 -1.00 7.66 -26.93
N PRO A 105 -1.45 8.91 -27.20
CA PRO A 105 -2.13 9.79 -26.24
C PRO A 105 -3.29 9.12 -25.49
N THR A 106 -4.08 8.27 -26.16
CA THR A 106 -5.18 7.52 -25.57
C THR A 106 -4.66 6.52 -24.54
N LEU A 107 -3.61 5.76 -24.88
CA LEU A 107 -2.98 4.82 -23.96
C LEU A 107 -2.30 5.52 -22.78
N LYS A 108 -1.73 6.71 -23.02
CA LYS A 108 -1.18 7.54 -21.94
C LYS A 108 -2.28 7.96 -20.98
N LYS A 109 -3.42 8.41 -21.48
CA LYS A 109 -4.55 8.80 -20.64
C LYS A 109 -5.07 7.62 -19.81
N GLU A 110 -5.24 6.46 -20.42
CA GLU A 110 -5.63 5.22 -19.71
C GLU A 110 -4.63 4.84 -18.61
N TYR A 111 -3.33 4.98 -18.90
CA TYR A 111 -2.25 4.74 -17.94
C TYR A 111 -2.30 5.73 -16.76
N ASP A 112 -2.39 7.03 -17.04
CA ASP A 112 -2.42 8.07 -16.03
C ASP A 112 -3.68 7.94 -15.15
N GLU A 113 -4.83 7.61 -15.74
CA GLU A 113 -6.07 7.33 -15.00
C GLU A 113 -5.94 6.09 -14.10
N ALA A 114 -5.33 5.01 -14.60
CA ALA A 114 -5.08 3.81 -13.80
C ALA A 114 -4.13 4.10 -12.63
N LEU A 115 -3.05 4.84 -12.88
CA LEU A 115 -2.10 5.23 -11.83
C LEU A 115 -2.76 6.09 -10.76
N SER A 116 -3.55 7.09 -11.17
CA SER A 116 -4.28 7.98 -10.25
C SER A 116 -5.26 7.22 -9.37
N LYS A 117 -5.95 6.21 -9.91
CA LYS A 117 -6.85 5.35 -9.12
C LYS A 117 -6.10 4.53 -8.09
N ILE A 118 -4.96 3.94 -8.48
CA ILE A 118 -4.10 3.17 -7.58
C ILE A 118 -3.59 4.06 -6.44
N GLU A 119 -3.05 5.24 -6.76
CA GLU A 119 -2.56 6.21 -5.78
C GLU A 119 -3.67 6.65 -4.82
N TYR A 120 -4.84 6.99 -5.34
CA TYR A 120 -5.99 7.37 -4.52
C TYR A 120 -6.38 6.26 -3.52
N LYS A 121 -6.48 5.01 -3.98
CA LYS A 121 -6.82 3.87 -3.11
C LYS A 121 -5.71 3.55 -2.12
N LYS A 122 -4.45 3.72 -2.52
CA LYS A 122 -3.30 3.59 -1.64
C LYS A 122 -3.36 4.63 -0.51
N ASP A 123 -3.57 5.90 -0.86
CA ASP A 123 -3.65 6.99 0.11
C ASP A 123 -4.83 6.79 1.08
N GLU A 124 -5.98 6.36 0.59
CA GLU A 124 -7.15 6.03 1.42
C GLU A 124 -6.80 4.97 2.48
N LEU A 125 -6.19 3.86 2.06
CA LEU A 125 -5.76 2.80 2.97
C LEU A 125 -4.71 3.30 3.97
N PHE A 126 -3.66 3.98 3.51
CA PHE A 126 -2.58 4.42 4.39
C PHE A 126 -2.99 5.53 5.36
N ASN A 127 -3.93 6.39 5.00
CA ASN A 127 -4.53 7.34 5.94
C ASN A 127 -5.27 6.61 7.07
N LYS A 128 -5.96 5.52 6.75
CA LYS A 128 -6.62 4.70 7.77
C LYS A 128 -5.62 3.95 8.65
N LEU A 129 -4.59 3.34 8.05
CA LEU A 129 -3.51 2.67 8.79
C LEU A 129 -2.74 3.66 9.69
N LYS A 130 -2.58 4.92 9.27
CA LYS A 130 -2.00 5.98 10.10
C LYS A 130 -2.83 6.27 11.34
N GLN A 131 -4.15 6.29 11.22
CA GLN A 131 -5.04 6.46 12.37
C GLN A 131 -4.94 5.27 13.34
N LEU A 132 -4.98 4.04 12.83
CA LEU A 132 -4.91 2.82 13.64
C LEU A 132 -3.56 2.67 14.36
N SER A 133 -2.47 2.86 13.63
CA SER A 133 -1.11 2.70 14.16
C SER A 133 -0.65 3.84 15.05
N SER A 134 -1.30 5.02 14.98
CA SER A 134 -0.90 6.27 15.64
C SER A 134 0.52 6.74 15.26
N ILE A 135 1.05 6.32 14.10
CA ILE A 135 2.34 6.77 13.60
C ILE A 135 2.19 8.18 13.01
N THR A 136 2.91 9.17 13.58
CA THR A 136 2.80 10.59 13.17
C THR A 136 4.06 11.14 12.50
N GLY A 137 5.15 10.35 12.43
CA GLY A 137 6.44 10.77 11.88
C GLY A 137 6.37 11.13 10.38
N LYS A 138 7.22 12.07 9.94
CA LYS A 138 7.34 12.44 8.51
C LYS A 138 8.18 11.43 7.73
N THR A 139 9.21 10.88 8.35
CA THR A 139 10.12 9.89 7.76
C THR A 139 9.70 8.46 8.04
N ASN A 140 9.11 8.23 9.21
CA ASN A 140 8.57 6.94 9.60
C ASN A 140 7.06 6.96 9.35
N THR A 141 6.65 6.39 8.25
CA THR A 141 5.25 6.31 7.82
C THR A 141 4.72 4.89 8.04
N PRO A 142 3.40 4.67 8.11
CA PRO A 142 2.84 3.32 8.16
C PRO A 142 3.35 2.41 7.04
N GLU A 143 3.55 2.96 5.83
CA GLU A 143 4.08 2.20 4.69
C GLU A 143 5.52 1.74 4.95
N THR A 144 6.40 2.66 5.38
CA THR A 144 7.81 2.33 5.63
C THR A 144 7.97 1.32 6.77
N GLU A 145 7.20 1.47 7.86
CA GLU A 145 7.22 0.50 8.97
C GLU A 145 6.67 -0.87 8.55
N LEU A 146 5.57 -0.89 7.82
CA LEU A 146 4.99 -2.12 7.31
C LEU A 146 5.99 -2.87 6.43
N LEU A 147 6.60 -2.20 5.45
CA LEU A 147 7.60 -2.80 4.56
C LEU A 147 8.83 -3.31 5.31
N LYS A 148 9.29 -2.55 6.31
CA LYS A 148 10.41 -2.94 7.19
C LYS A 148 10.09 -4.20 7.99
N CYS A 149 8.89 -4.28 8.60
CA CYS A 149 8.48 -5.45 9.37
C CYS A 149 8.44 -6.73 8.55
N PHE A 150 8.05 -6.65 7.28
CA PHE A 150 7.94 -7.82 6.40
C PHE A 150 9.13 -8.03 5.48
N GLY A 151 10.12 -7.13 5.46
CA GLY A 151 11.28 -7.20 4.58
C GLY A 151 10.92 -7.18 3.10
N LYS A 152 9.91 -6.39 2.72
CA LYS A 152 9.43 -6.24 1.34
C LYS A 152 9.86 -4.90 0.76
N ALA A 153 10.10 -4.87 -0.54
CA ALA A 153 10.48 -3.64 -1.25
C ALA A 153 9.26 -2.84 -1.73
N SER A 154 8.13 -3.51 -1.96
CA SER A 154 6.90 -2.90 -2.47
C SER A 154 5.68 -3.31 -1.64
N ILE A 155 4.76 -2.36 -1.43
CA ILE A 155 3.49 -2.63 -0.77
C ILE A 155 2.63 -3.63 -1.57
N PHE A 156 2.69 -3.58 -2.89
CA PHE A 156 1.90 -4.45 -3.73
C PHE A 156 2.36 -5.91 -3.63
N ASP A 157 3.69 -6.16 -3.61
CA ASP A 157 4.23 -7.50 -3.38
C ASP A 157 3.84 -8.05 -2.00
N LEU A 158 3.75 -7.15 -1.01
CA LEU A 158 3.29 -7.51 0.32
C LEU A 158 1.81 -7.91 0.29
N LEU A 159 0.95 -7.05 -0.22
CA LEU A 159 -0.49 -7.26 -0.25
C LEU A 159 -0.87 -8.50 -1.09
N GLU A 160 -0.22 -8.73 -2.24
CA GLU A 160 -0.40 -9.96 -3.03
C GLU A 160 -0.04 -11.21 -2.21
N SER A 161 1.03 -11.14 -1.40
CA SER A 161 1.44 -12.28 -0.56
C SER A 161 0.47 -12.57 0.58
N PHE A 162 -0.26 -11.56 1.05
CA PHE A 162 -1.22 -11.66 2.16
C PHE A 162 -2.69 -11.72 1.72
N GLU A 163 -2.99 -11.70 0.43
CA GLU A 163 -4.36 -11.68 -0.07
C GLU A 163 -5.24 -12.79 0.56
N LYS A 164 -4.69 -13.97 0.78
CA LYS A 164 -5.39 -15.06 1.47
C LYS A 164 -5.47 -14.84 2.96
N THR A 165 -4.35 -14.47 3.60
CA THR A 165 -4.26 -14.27 5.06
C THR A 165 -5.13 -13.13 5.55
N ILE A 166 -5.29 -12.05 4.78
CA ILE A 166 -6.15 -10.91 5.13
C ILE A 166 -7.63 -11.30 5.15
N ASN A 167 -8.01 -12.31 4.37
CA ASN A 167 -9.39 -12.83 4.35
C ASN A 167 -9.65 -13.90 5.40
N GLU A 168 -8.61 -14.43 6.05
CA GLU A 168 -8.73 -15.36 7.16
C GLU A 168 -8.96 -14.63 8.50
N SER A 169 -9.52 -15.31 9.48
CA SER A 169 -9.79 -14.69 10.78
C SER A 169 -8.48 -14.39 11.51
N THR A 170 -8.28 -13.14 11.90
CA THR A 170 -7.18 -12.69 12.72
C THR A 170 -7.68 -12.31 14.11
N ASP A 171 -6.77 -12.18 15.06
CA ASP A 171 -7.08 -11.66 16.40
C ASP A 171 -7.52 -10.18 16.29
N GLU A 172 -8.83 -9.93 16.35
CA GLU A 172 -9.42 -8.59 16.25
C GLU A 172 -8.93 -7.65 17.38
N ARG A 173 -8.48 -8.19 18.51
CA ARG A 173 -7.90 -7.43 19.60
C ARG A 173 -6.63 -6.68 19.17
N LEU A 174 -5.82 -7.28 18.31
CA LEU A 174 -4.60 -6.66 17.80
C LEU A 174 -4.88 -5.46 16.87
N ALA A 175 -6.07 -5.41 16.26
CA ALA A 175 -6.46 -4.32 15.37
C ALA A 175 -6.73 -2.99 16.08
N VAL A 176 -6.89 -3.00 17.42
CA VAL A 176 -7.13 -1.78 18.22
C VAL A 176 -5.90 -1.34 19.01
N ILE A 177 -4.80 -2.10 18.95
CA ILE A 177 -3.54 -1.74 19.61
C ILE A 177 -2.93 -0.52 18.92
N SER A 178 -2.45 0.46 19.67
CA SER A 178 -1.64 1.55 19.11
C SER A 178 -0.21 1.05 18.87
N TYR A 179 0.14 0.82 17.60
CA TYR A 179 1.47 0.33 17.23
C TYR A 179 2.60 1.24 17.74
N SER A 180 2.44 2.57 17.60
CA SER A 180 3.46 3.53 18.03
C SER A 180 3.67 3.56 19.55
N ALA A 181 2.67 3.20 20.33
CA ALA A 181 2.80 3.11 21.80
C ALA A 181 3.68 1.92 22.22
N LEU A 182 3.60 0.79 21.47
CA LEU A 182 4.43 -0.39 21.73
C LEU A 182 5.79 -0.33 21.03
N PHE A 183 5.85 0.13 19.79
CA PHE A 183 7.01 -0.01 18.90
C PHE A 183 7.48 1.33 18.33
N ASN A 184 7.93 2.22 19.21
CA ASN A 184 8.75 3.36 18.82
C ASN A 184 10.25 2.98 18.78
N ASP A 185 11.08 3.81 18.16
CA ASP A 185 12.52 3.54 18.00
C ASP A 185 13.23 3.21 19.33
N ARG A 186 12.83 3.85 20.43
CA ARG A 186 13.43 3.63 21.76
C ARG A 186 13.01 2.30 22.34
N THR A 187 11.74 1.94 22.19
CA THR A 187 11.23 0.64 22.63
C THR A 187 11.88 -0.50 21.86
N VAL A 188 11.96 -0.37 20.54
CA VAL A 188 12.62 -1.38 19.69
C VAL A 188 14.09 -1.52 20.08
N ALA A 189 14.82 -0.40 20.28
CA ALA A 189 16.21 -0.41 20.73
C ALA A 189 16.37 -1.08 22.11
N LEU A 190 15.43 -0.86 23.03
CA LEU A 190 15.42 -1.51 24.35
C LEU A 190 15.24 -3.02 24.23
N LEU A 191 14.29 -3.46 23.41
CA LEU A 191 14.01 -4.88 23.18
C LEU A 191 15.20 -5.56 22.47
N ASP A 192 15.78 -4.93 21.44
CA ASP A 192 16.95 -5.44 20.72
C ASP A 192 18.23 -5.50 21.60
N SER A 193 18.38 -4.55 22.53
CA SER A 193 19.55 -4.53 23.43
C SER A 193 19.58 -5.65 24.46
N GLY A 194 18.44 -6.31 24.67
CA GLY A 194 18.30 -7.35 25.68
C GLY A 194 18.31 -6.87 27.14
N GLN A 195 18.28 -5.53 27.38
CA GLN A 195 18.38 -4.97 28.73
C GLN A 195 17.25 -5.42 29.68
N ILE A 196 16.10 -5.82 29.13
CA ILE A 196 14.96 -6.33 29.91
C ILE A 196 14.69 -7.82 29.65
N SER A 197 15.54 -8.51 28.92
CA SER A 197 15.32 -9.92 28.52
C SER A 197 15.17 -10.86 29.72
N THR A 198 15.96 -10.66 30.78
CA THR A 198 15.88 -11.48 32.00
C THR A 198 14.54 -11.25 32.71
N GLN A 199 14.13 -10.00 32.88
CA GLN A 199 12.87 -9.65 33.54
C GLN A 199 11.67 -10.13 32.74
N LEU A 200 11.71 -9.99 31.39
CA LEU A 200 10.69 -10.54 30.50
C LEU A 200 10.59 -12.06 30.64
N LYS A 201 11.74 -12.74 30.61
CA LYS A 201 11.77 -14.20 30.78
C LYS A 201 11.18 -14.62 32.11
N ASP A 202 11.60 -14.00 33.22
CA ASP A 202 11.09 -14.30 34.56
C ASP A 202 9.57 -14.10 34.67
N TYR A 203 9.04 -13.07 34.00
CA TYR A 203 7.60 -12.82 33.94
C TYR A 203 6.90 -13.90 33.13
N ILE A 204 7.44 -14.23 31.94
CA ILE A 204 6.87 -15.22 31.02
C ILE A 204 6.88 -16.63 31.65
N ASP A 205 7.97 -17.01 32.30
CA ASP A 205 8.07 -18.30 32.96
C ASP A 205 7.00 -18.43 34.08
N LYS A 206 6.81 -17.35 34.87
CA LYS A 206 5.76 -17.31 35.88
C LYS A 206 4.35 -17.27 35.29
N TYR A 207 4.14 -16.54 34.23
CA TYR A 207 2.86 -16.50 33.51
C TYR A 207 2.50 -17.90 32.98
N ASN A 208 3.45 -18.56 32.30
CA ASN A 208 3.24 -19.88 31.77
C ASN A 208 2.97 -20.94 32.89
N GLU A 209 3.68 -20.86 34.01
CA GLU A 209 3.39 -21.69 35.18
C GLU A 209 1.93 -21.55 35.65
N LEU A 210 1.43 -20.32 35.73
CA LEU A 210 0.05 -20.04 36.13
C LEU A 210 -0.96 -20.50 35.07
N VAL A 211 -0.65 -20.32 33.78
CA VAL A 211 -1.46 -20.81 32.66
C VAL A 211 -1.53 -22.35 32.70
N ASP A 212 -0.39 -23.05 32.87
CA ASP A 212 -0.31 -24.49 32.89
C ASP A 212 -1.11 -25.11 34.08
N ASN A 213 -1.25 -24.35 35.16
CA ASN A 213 -2.08 -24.76 36.31
C ASN A 213 -3.57 -24.43 36.11
N SER A 214 -3.95 -23.68 35.07
CA SER A 214 -5.34 -23.37 34.76
C SER A 214 -5.99 -24.49 33.94
N GLN A 215 -7.13 -24.98 34.37
CA GLN A 215 -7.85 -26.04 33.63
C GLN A 215 -8.38 -25.62 32.29
N ILE A 216 -8.74 -24.34 32.15
CA ILE A 216 -9.25 -23.77 30.90
C ILE A 216 -8.09 -23.46 29.95
N LEU A 217 -7.08 -22.72 30.44
CA LEU A 217 -6.03 -22.17 29.59
C LEU A 217 -4.99 -23.23 29.21
N SER A 218 -4.63 -24.15 30.10
CA SER A 218 -3.59 -25.15 29.84
C SER A 218 -3.96 -26.20 28.79
N ARG A 219 -5.23 -26.62 28.76
CA ARG A 219 -5.64 -27.76 27.92
C ARG A 219 -5.87 -27.42 26.47
N THR A 220 -6.28 -26.17 26.18
CA THR A 220 -6.82 -25.86 24.86
C THR A 220 -6.39 -24.51 24.35
N PHE A 221 -5.96 -23.54 25.20
CA PHE A 221 -5.99 -22.13 24.85
C PHE A 221 -4.80 -21.33 25.37
N ASN A 222 -3.64 -21.93 25.60
CA ASN A 222 -2.44 -21.26 26.16
C ASN A 222 -2.10 -19.94 25.55
N HIS A 223 -2.35 -19.79 24.23
CA HIS A 223 -1.94 -18.64 23.45
C HIS A 223 -3.09 -17.99 22.69
N TYR A 224 -4.33 -18.43 22.93
CA TYR A 224 -5.50 -17.88 22.25
C TYR A 224 -6.28 -16.93 23.17
N HIS A 225 -6.80 -15.87 22.57
CA HIS A 225 -7.71 -14.97 23.26
C HIS A 225 -9.12 -15.52 23.26
N ALA A 226 -9.88 -15.20 24.30
CA ALA A 226 -11.24 -15.68 24.49
C ALA A 226 -12.13 -15.48 23.26
N LYS A 227 -12.08 -14.30 22.64
CA LYS A 227 -12.85 -14.01 21.42
C LYS A 227 -12.46 -14.85 20.20
N VAL A 228 -11.17 -15.16 20.03
CA VAL A 228 -10.70 -16.02 18.93
C VAL A 228 -11.20 -17.43 19.12
N VAL A 229 -11.14 -17.94 20.35
CA VAL A 229 -11.67 -19.27 20.70
C VAL A 229 -13.18 -19.32 20.50
N GLN A 230 -13.90 -18.35 21.05
CA GLN A 230 -15.35 -18.23 20.94
C GLN A 230 -15.76 -18.22 19.46
N LYS A 231 -15.11 -17.38 18.64
CA LYS A 231 -15.37 -17.28 17.20
C LYS A 231 -15.13 -18.62 16.50
N ASN A 232 -13.98 -19.25 16.71
CA ASN A 232 -13.64 -20.54 16.09
C ASN A 232 -14.64 -21.64 16.44
N LEU A 233 -15.07 -21.71 17.69
CA LEU A 233 -16.07 -22.68 18.11
C LEU A 233 -17.46 -22.37 17.55
N SER A 234 -17.82 -21.10 17.44
CA SER A 234 -19.07 -20.65 16.83
C SER A 234 -19.10 -20.95 15.33
N ASP A 235 -18.04 -20.58 14.59
CA ASP A 235 -17.91 -20.80 13.16
C ASP A 235 -17.96 -22.29 12.78
N ASN A 236 -17.41 -23.15 13.64
CA ASN A 236 -17.46 -24.60 13.48
C ASN A 236 -18.73 -25.26 14.02
N GLY A 237 -19.67 -24.48 14.56
CA GLY A 237 -20.94 -25.00 15.08
C GLY A 237 -20.82 -25.92 16.28
N PHE A 238 -19.74 -25.81 17.08
CA PHE A 238 -19.46 -26.69 18.20
C PHE A 238 -20.64 -26.79 19.23
N PHE A 239 -21.09 -25.65 19.72
CA PHE A 239 -22.21 -25.60 20.67
C PHE A 239 -23.55 -25.82 19.99
N SER A 240 -23.72 -25.45 18.73
CA SER A 240 -24.94 -25.75 17.97
C SER A 240 -25.14 -27.26 17.74
N ALA A 241 -24.03 -28.02 17.67
CA ALA A 241 -24.04 -29.48 17.64
C ALA A 241 -24.23 -30.11 19.03
N LYS A 242 -24.57 -29.29 20.05
CA LYS A 242 -24.76 -29.72 21.45
C LYS A 242 -23.51 -30.32 22.11
N HIS A 243 -22.33 -29.95 21.63
CA HIS A 243 -21.08 -30.23 22.33
C HIS A 243 -20.90 -29.26 23.50
N THR A 244 -20.24 -29.74 24.57
CA THR A 244 -20.01 -28.97 25.80
C THR A 244 -18.55 -29.05 26.24
N VAL A 245 -18.07 -27.98 26.86
CA VAL A 245 -16.75 -27.96 27.51
C VAL A 245 -16.97 -28.29 28.99
N ASN A 246 -16.29 -29.34 29.48
CA ASN A 246 -16.41 -29.77 30.85
C ASN A 246 -15.17 -29.39 31.66
N LEU A 247 -15.37 -28.65 32.75
CA LEU A 247 -14.34 -28.30 33.71
C LEU A 247 -14.56 -29.08 34.99
N PHE A 248 -13.47 -29.56 35.58
CA PHE A 248 -13.52 -30.35 36.81
C PHE A 248 -12.82 -29.61 37.95
N ASN A 249 -13.53 -29.33 39.01
CA ASN A 249 -12.97 -28.79 40.25
C ASN A 249 -13.13 -29.81 41.35
N GLY A 250 -12.12 -30.65 41.53
CA GLY A 250 -12.19 -31.80 42.41
C GLY A 250 -13.27 -32.78 41.94
N THR A 251 -14.34 -32.94 42.72
CA THR A 251 -15.48 -33.81 42.41
C THR A 251 -16.61 -33.11 41.66
N THR A 252 -16.57 -31.79 41.57
CA THR A 252 -17.61 -31.00 40.87
C THR A 252 -17.28 -30.82 39.40
N LYS A 253 -18.29 -31.05 38.55
CA LYS A 253 -18.23 -30.86 37.13
C LYS A 253 -19.02 -29.59 36.79
N GLU A 254 -18.35 -28.63 36.16
CA GLU A 254 -18.99 -27.47 35.52
C GLU A 254 -19.10 -27.74 34.02
N GLU A 255 -20.29 -27.59 33.48
CA GLU A 255 -20.57 -27.81 32.05
C GLU A 255 -20.85 -26.49 31.35
N ILE A 256 -20.01 -26.13 30.37
CA ILE A 256 -20.14 -24.93 29.56
C ILE A 256 -20.85 -25.31 28.27
N THR A 257 -22.02 -24.74 28.05
CA THR A 257 -22.94 -25.09 26.95
C THR A 257 -23.02 -24.01 25.86
N SER A 258 -22.39 -22.86 26.04
CA SER A 258 -22.39 -21.77 25.06
C SER A 258 -21.03 -21.13 24.91
N ALA A 259 -20.83 -20.51 23.74
CA ALA A 259 -19.60 -19.77 23.39
C ALA A 259 -19.41 -18.56 24.32
N ASP A 260 -20.49 -17.86 24.67
CA ASP A 260 -20.42 -16.63 25.48
C ASP A 260 -20.00 -16.96 26.91
N VAL A 261 -20.55 -18.05 27.51
CA VAL A 261 -20.14 -18.53 28.84
C VAL A 261 -18.67 -18.99 28.83
N LEU A 262 -18.21 -19.60 27.73
CA LEU A 262 -16.80 -19.99 27.61
C LEU A 262 -15.89 -18.74 27.52
N GLU A 263 -16.28 -17.72 26.76
CA GLU A 263 -15.55 -16.46 26.67
C GLU A 263 -15.42 -15.82 28.05
N GLU A 264 -16.53 -15.67 28.78
CA GLU A 264 -16.54 -15.12 30.13
C GLU A 264 -15.60 -15.88 31.05
N ARG A 265 -15.66 -17.23 31.03
CA ARG A 265 -14.79 -18.06 31.88
C ARG A 265 -13.30 -17.96 31.51
N ILE A 266 -12.97 -17.83 30.23
CA ILE A 266 -11.59 -17.63 29.79
C ILE A 266 -11.07 -16.27 30.29
N GLU A 267 -11.87 -15.20 30.14
CA GLU A 267 -11.48 -13.86 30.59
C GLU A 267 -11.38 -13.79 32.14
N ASP A 268 -12.27 -14.42 32.86
CA ASP A 268 -12.19 -14.50 34.33
C ASP A 268 -10.90 -15.20 34.78
N GLU A 269 -10.56 -16.32 34.18
CA GLU A 269 -9.35 -17.07 34.55
C GLU A 269 -8.08 -16.31 34.17
N LYS A 270 -8.09 -15.63 33.03
CA LYS A 270 -7.02 -14.74 32.59
C LYS A 270 -6.84 -13.57 33.57
N ASN A 271 -7.91 -12.91 33.97
CA ASN A 271 -7.89 -11.81 34.94
C ASN A 271 -7.37 -12.26 36.30
N LYS A 272 -7.72 -13.48 36.74
CA LYS A 272 -7.22 -14.09 37.95
C LYS A 272 -5.70 -14.35 37.88
N ILE A 273 -5.19 -14.81 36.75
CA ILE A 273 -3.76 -14.97 36.52
C ILE A 273 -3.06 -13.59 36.56
N LEU A 274 -3.55 -12.60 35.82
CA LEU A 274 -2.97 -11.26 35.76
C LEU A 274 -3.02 -10.53 37.12
N SER A 275 -3.93 -10.90 38.01
CA SER A 275 -4.00 -10.37 39.40
C SER A 275 -3.10 -11.10 40.38
N ASN A 276 -2.41 -12.19 39.98
CA ASN A 276 -1.54 -12.96 40.84
C ASN A 276 -0.39 -12.08 41.42
N ALA A 277 -0.21 -12.15 42.76
CA ALA A 277 0.75 -11.30 43.46
C ALA A 277 2.20 -11.54 43.03
N ASP A 278 2.60 -12.79 42.77
CA ASP A 278 3.97 -13.09 42.37
C ASP A 278 4.24 -12.71 40.91
N LEU A 279 3.25 -12.85 40.03
CA LEU A 279 3.33 -12.37 38.68
C LEU A 279 3.48 -10.82 38.65
N ASN A 280 2.72 -10.12 39.47
CA ASN A 280 2.80 -8.67 39.60
C ASN A 280 4.16 -8.21 40.12
N LYS A 281 4.78 -8.92 41.08
CA LYS A 281 6.16 -8.63 41.48
C LYS A 281 7.16 -8.76 40.32
N LYS A 282 6.98 -9.75 39.44
CA LYS A 282 7.83 -9.89 38.24
C LYS A 282 7.60 -8.74 37.24
N PHE A 283 6.37 -8.28 37.10
CA PHE A 283 6.04 -7.11 36.30
C PHE A 283 6.70 -5.83 36.86
N ASP A 284 6.71 -5.64 38.17
CA ASP A 284 7.34 -4.49 38.81
C ASP A 284 8.84 -4.39 38.51
N GLU A 285 9.53 -5.51 38.31
CA GLU A 285 10.95 -5.52 37.89
C GLU A 285 11.12 -5.05 36.44
N ILE A 286 10.17 -5.32 35.55
CA ILE A 286 10.12 -4.76 34.20
C ILE A 286 9.84 -3.27 34.30
N ASP A 287 8.84 -2.85 35.06
CA ASP A 287 8.39 -1.48 35.20
C ASP A 287 9.52 -0.55 35.69
N LYS A 288 10.34 -1.01 36.65
CA LYS A 288 11.54 -0.29 37.13
C LYS A 288 12.55 0.06 36.02
N LYS A 289 12.58 -0.71 34.94
CA LYS A 289 13.47 -0.46 33.79
C LYS A 289 12.87 0.51 32.76
N LEU A 290 11.59 0.80 32.84
CA LEU A 290 10.83 1.62 31.89
C LEU A 290 10.61 3.07 32.39
N THR A 291 11.43 3.58 33.27
CA THR A 291 11.20 4.89 33.94
C THR A 291 11.63 6.10 33.10
N THR A 292 12.29 5.91 31.97
CA THR A 292 12.73 7.02 31.14
C THR A 292 11.56 7.69 30.42
N LYS A 293 11.71 8.98 30.11
CA LYS A 293 10.64 9.76 29.47
C LYS A 293 10.23 9.17 28.10
N GLU A 294 11.20 8.67 27.35
CA GLU A 294 11.03 8.12 26.02
C GLU A 294 10.26 6.79 26.02
N LEU A 295 10.27 6.07 27.14
CA LEU A 295 9.56 4.79 27.33
C LEU A 295 8.20 4.96 28.01
N ARG A 296 7.79 6.18 28.30
CA ARG A 296 6.57 6.46 29.08
C ARG A 296 5.30 5.88 28.44
N GLU A 297 5.16 6.01 27.13
CA GLU A 297 3.98 5.50 26.43
C GLU A 297 3.94 3.96 26.47
N PHE A 298 5.07 3.32 26.18
CA PHE A 298 5.23 1.89 26.29
C PHE A 298 4.94 1.36 27.71
N ARG A 299 5.53 2.01 28.73
CA ARG A 299 5.28 1.71 30.13
C ARG A 299 3.80 1.79 30.47
N ASN A 300 3.16 2.92 30.15
CA ASN A 300 1.74 3.12 30.40
C ASN A 300 0.89 2.06 29.71
N TYR A 301 1.23 1.73 28.47
CA TYR A 301 0.50 0.69 27.73
C TYR A 301 0.59 -0.67 28.44
N LEU A 302 1.78 -1.10 28.87
CA LEU A 302 1.97 -2.37 29.59
C LEU A 302 1.28 -2.43 30.93
N LEU A 303 1.19 -1.31 31.66
CA LEU A 303 0.48 -1.24 32.95
C LEU A 303 -1.01 -1.60 32.82
N TYR A 304 -1.63 -1.19 31.70
CA TYR A 304 -3.05 -1.48 31.44
C TYR A 304 -3.29 -2.77 30.64
N ASN A 305 -2.25 -3.29 29.99
CA ASN A 305 -2.35 -4.46 29.08
C ASN A 305 -1.24 -5.48 29.41
N LYS A 306 -1.21 -5.97 30.64
CA LYS A 306 -0.18 -6.92 31.11
C LYS A 306 -0.21 -8.26 30.35
N ASP A 307 -1.32 -8.58 29.73
CA ASP A 307 -1.52 -9.77 28.91
C ASP A 307 -0.70 -9.78 27.61
N ILE A 308 -0.22 -8.61 27.16
CA ILE A 308 0.66 -8.52 25.99
C ILE A 308 2.13 -8.81 26.32
N VAL A 309 2.51 -8.76 27.61
CA VAL A 309 3.91 -8.94 28.02
C VAL A 309 4.51 -10.27 27.57
N PRO A 310 3.82 -11.42 27.66
CA PRO A 310 4.34 -12.69 27.13
C PRO A 310 4.64 -12.65 25.62
N GLU A 311 3.87 -11.90 24.85
CA GLU A 311 4.02 -11.78 23.40
C GLU A 311 5.28 -10.96 23.03
N LEU A 312 5.80 -10.13 23.93
CA LEU A 312 7.04 -9.39 23.74
C LEU A 312 8.30 -10.28 23.66
N ALA A 313 8.20 -11.57 24.02
CA ALA A 313 9.29 -12.52 23.84
C ALA A 313 9.70 -12.63 22.35
N ASP A 314 8.72 -12.57 21.45
CA ASP A 314 8.94 -12.48 20.01
C ASP A 314 8.22 -11.21 19.48
N TYR A 315 8.71 -10.06 19.92
CA TYR A 315 8.11 -8.78 19.56
C TYR A 315 8.08 -8.54 18.02
N ARG A 316 9.01 -9.15 17.28
CA ARG A 316 9.02 -9.03 15.81
C ARG A 316 7.86 -9.79 15.17
N LYS A 317 7.47 -10.92 15.75
CA LYS A 317 6.28 -11.65 15.36
C LYS A 317 5.03 -10.82 15.70
N LEU A 318 4.95 -10.28 16.93
CA LEU A 318 3.85 -9.43 17.37
C LEU A 318 3.68 -8.20 16.46
N GLN A 319 4.78 -7.53 16.06
CA GLN A 319 4.73 -6.43 15.10
C GLN A 319 4.01 -6.83 13.80
N LYS A 320 4.36 -7.99 13.24
CA LYS A 320 3.74 -8.51 12.02
C LYS A 320 2.26 -8.82 12.21
N GLU A 321 1.92 -9.46 13.33
CA GLU A 321 0.54 -9.83 13.67
C GLU A 321 -0.36 -8.60 13.84
N ILE A 322 0.13 -7.53 14.46
CA ILE A 322 -0.61 -6.25 14.56
C ILE A 322 -0.86 -5.66 13.15
N TRP A 323 0.16 -5.64 12.28
CA TRP A 323 -0.03 -5.14 10.92
C TRP A 323 -1.01 -6.00 10.11
N ILE A 324 -0.96 -7.32 10.26
CA ILE A 324 -1.94 -8.22 9.63
C ILE A 324 -3.35 -7.92 10.16
N ALA A 325 -3.51 -7.72 11.47
CA ALA A 325 -4.78 -7.38 12.07
C ALA A 325 -5.34 -6.05 11.56
N TYR A 326 -4.48 -5.02 11.40
CA TYR A 326 -4.89 -3.75 10.79
C TYR A 326 -5.38 -3.94 9.35
N LEU A 327 -4.62 -4.66 8.52
CA LEU A 327 -4.99 -4.93 7.13
C LEU A 327 -6.29 -5.73 7.05
N SER A 328 -6.46 -6.73 7.92
CA SER A 328 -7.67 -7.55 7.98
C SER A 328 -8.89 -6.75 8.42
N SER A 329 -8.73 -5.80 9.35
CA SER A 329 -9.81 -4.89 9.75
C SER A 329 -10.23 -3.93 8.64
N GLN A 330 -9.39 -3.74 7.62
CA GLN A 330 -9.61 -2.86 6.47
C GLN A 330 -9.64 -3.64 5.14
N LYS A 331 -10.08 -4.91 5.18
CA LYS A 331 -10.03 -5.82 4.03
C LYS A 331 -10.70 -5.27 2.77
N ASP A 332 -11.78 -4.50 2.91
CA ASP A 332 -12.48 -3.92 1.75
C ASP A 332 -11.61 -2.88 1.04
N MET A 333 -10.89 -2.04 1.80
CA MET A 333 -9.92 -1.08 1.23
C MET A 333 -8.73 -1.79 0.59
N VAL A 334 -8.22 -2.85 1.23
CA VAL A 334 -7.12 -3.67 0.70
C VAL A 334 -7.53 -4.34 -0.61
N ASN A 335 -8.71 -4.96 -0.64
CA ASN A 335 -9.24 -5.61 -1.84
C ASN A 335 -9.48 -4.60 -2.97
N ALA A 336 -10.01 -3.40 -2.66
CA ALA A 336 -10.18 -2.33 -3.64
C ALA A 336 -8.84 -1.88 -4.23
N LEU A 337 -7.81 -1.68 -3.40
CA LEU A 337 -6.47 -1.33 -3.86
C LEU A 337 -5.85 -2.43 -4.74
N LEU A 338 -5.95 -3.70 -4.32
CA LEU A 338 -5.47 -4.84 -5.10
C LEU A 338 -6.18 -4.98 -6.44
N TYR A 339 -7.48 -4.71 -6.50
CA TYR A 339 -8.25 -4.72 -7.73
C TYR A 339 -7.74 -3.66 -8.72
N GLU A 340 -7.60 -2.41 -8.27
CA GLU A 340 -7.07 -1.33 -9.12
C GLU A 340 -5.63 -1.60 -9.55
N TYR A 341 -4.80 -2.14 -8.66
CA TYR A 341 -3.42 -2.52 -8.99
C TYR A 341 -3.34 -3.62 -10.05
N LYS A 342 -4.11 -4.70 -9.90
CA LYS A 342 -4.14 -5.81 -10.88
C LYS A 342 -4.66 -5.34 -12.24
N SER A 343 -5.74 -4.56 -12.25
CA SER A 343 -6.30 -3.96 -13.47
C SER A 343 -5.32 -2.98 -14.14
N GLY A 344 -4.66 -2.12 -13.35
CA GLY A 344 -3.65 -1.19 -13.83
C GLY A 344 -2.41 -1.90 -14.39
N LYS A 345 -1.98 -3.00 -13.78
CA LYS A 345 -0.84 -3.82 -14.24
C LYS A 345 -1.08 -4.39 -15.64
N GLU A 346 -2.31 -4.80 -15.96
CA GLU A 346 -2.67 -5.26 -17.30
C GLU A 346 -2.59 -4.12 -18.34
N ILE A 347 -3.09 -2.95 -17.99
CA ILE A 347 -3.01 -1.73 -18.84
C ILE A 347 -1.54 -1.37 -19.09
N ILE A 348 -0.73 -1.31 -18.04
CA ILE A 348 0.71 -1.00 -18.11
C ILE A 348 1.44 -2.02 -19.00
N GLN A 349 1.19 -3.31 -18.83
CA GLN A 349 1.82 -4.35 -19.64
C GLN A 349 1.40 -4.28 -21.11
N LYS A 350 0.13 -3.98 -21.39
CA LYS A 350 -0.39 -3.79 -22.75
C LYS A 350 0.28 -2.58 -23.41
N THR A 351 0.40 -1.48 -22.68
CA THR A 351 1.04 -0.25 -23.12
C THR A 351 2.52 -0.45 -23.45
N ILE A 352 3.28 -1.17 -22.58
CA ILE A 352 4.69 -1.50 -22.80
C ILE A 352 4.87 -2.43 -24.02
N LYS A 353 3.97 -3.39 -24.23
CA LYS A 353 4.03 -4.27 -25.41
C LYS A 353 3.85 -3.48 -26.70
N ILE A 354 2.89 -2.57 -26.74
CA ILE A 354 2.64 -1.72 -27.91
C ILE A 354 3.84 -0.81 -28.19
N ALA A 355 4.41 -0.19 -27.16
CA ALA A 355 5.59 0.66 -27.29
C ALA A 355 6.87 -0.09 -27.76
N ARG A 356 6.94 -1.41 -27.59
CA ARG A 356 8.07 -2.23 -28.09
C ARG A 356 7.90 -2.72 -29.53
N VAL A 357 6.70 -2.60 -30.08
CA VAL A 357 6.38 -3.05 -31.45
C VAL A 357 6.41 -1.87 -32.46
N CYS A 358 6.31 -0.64 -31.95
CA CYS A 358 6.52 0.59 -32.72
C CYS A 358 7.97 1.06 -32.64
#